data_23cc223cb3142ed33044238d20c1255b
#
_entry.id   23cc223cb3142ed33044238d20c1255b
#
_cell.length_a   1.000
_cell.length_b   1.000
_cell.length_c   1.000
_cell.angle_alpha   90.00
_cell.angle_beta   90.00
_cell.angle_gamma   90.00
#
_symmetry.space_group_name_H-M   'P 1'
#
loop_
_entity.id
_entity.type
_entity.pdbx_description
1 polymer ?
#
loop_
_entity_poly.entity_id
_entity_poly.type
_entity_poly.pdbx_seq_one_letter_code
_entity_poly.pdbx_strand_id
1 'polypeptide(L)'
;MLNKVTRAKCPVDFSINNFSGGVIMICIGIDVAKDKHDCFILSSEGEILSDVFTIRNNREGFENLLQRIQSCTQKSDKIMVGLEATGHYSYNILGFLLDHGLATCVINPLHTNLYRKSLSLRKTKTDRIDAKTIATMLMSDVEL
;
A
#
# COMPACT_ATOMS: atom_id res chain seq x y z
N MET A 1 -13.87 14.10 -0.46
CA MET A 1 -12.72 13.99 -0.19
C MET A 1 -12.12 12.70 -0.37
N LEU A 2 -12.54 11.75 0.31
CA LEU A 2 -11.94 10.53 0.12
C LEU A 2 -12.19 10.09 -1.25
N ASN A 3 -13.16 10.55 -1.87
CA ASN A 3 -13.43 10.11 -3.17
C ASN A 3 -12.34 10.41 -4.09
N LYS A 4 -11.69 11.48 -3.96
CA LYS A 4 -10.69 11.74 -4.86
C LYS A 4 -9.59 10.85 -4.68
N VAL A 5 -9.35 10.47 -3.50
CA VAL A 5 -8.19 9.67 -3.28
C VAL A 5 -8.51 8.28 -3.77
N THR A 6 -9.73 7.89 -3.68
CA THR A 6 -9.94 6.54 -4.03
C THR A 6 -10.09 6.38 -5.47
N ARG A 7 -10.04 7.36 -6.27
CA ARG A 7 -10.18 7.26 -7.57
C ARG A 7 -9.22 6.56 -8.15
N ALA A 8 -8.83 5.86 -7.78
CA ALA A 8 -8.05 5.04 -8.43
C ALA A 8 -6.89 5.61 -8.92
N LYS A 9 -6.76 6.65 -9.01
CA LYS A 9 -5.70 7.08 -9.50
C LYS A 9 -4.79 7.39 -8.52
N CYS A 10 -3.84 6.76 -8.32
CA CYS A 10 -2.79 7.10 -7.41
C CYS A 10 -2.20 8.36 -7.91
N PRO A 11 -1.86 9.21 -7.06
CA PRO A 11 -1.37 10.50 -7.44
C PRO A 11 -0.07 10.50 -8.16
N VAL A 12 0.62 9.48 -8.11
CA VAL A 12 1.91 9.50 -8.70
C VAL A 12 1.85 9.02 -10.10
N ASP A 13 2.45 9.69 -10.95
CA ASP A 13 2.45 9.28 -12.30
C ASP A 13 3.63 8.46 -12.54
N PHE A 14 3.43 7.20 -12.62
CA PHE A 14 4.53 6.40 -12.73
C PHE A 14 4.88 6.22 -14.08
N SER A 15 4.11 6.61 -14.94
CA SER A 15 4.28 6.20 -16.22
C SER A 15 5.44 6.69 -16.80
N ILE A 16 5.92 7.53 -16.44
CA ILE A 16 6.87 8.03 -17.06
C ILE A 16 8.11 7.58 -16.87
N ASN A 17 8.72 7.69 -17.54
CA ASN A 17 9.93 7.48 -17.43
C ASN A 17 10.60 6.95 -16.48
N ASN A 18 10.19 6.47 -15.82
CA ASN A 18 10.85 6.06 -14.85
C ASN A 18 11.69 5.06 -14.98
N PHE A 19 11.82 4.51 -15.94
CA PHE A 19 12.57 3.41 -15.94
C PHE A 19 13.88 3.56 -16.30
N SER A 20 14.36 4.59 -16.39
CA SER A 20 15.58 4.63 -16.78
C SER A 20 16.35 4.39 -15.67
N GLY A 21 17.18 3.95 -15.58
CA GLY A 21 18.07 3.93 -14.61
C GLY A 21 17.94 3.33 -13.37
N GLY A 22 17.50 2.49 -13.05
CA GLY A 22 17.62 1.91 -11.80
C GLY A 22 16.71 2.36 -10.71
N VAL A 23 15.74 3.12 -11.05
CA VAL A 23 14.82 3.54 -10.06
C VAL A 23 13.82 2.43 -9.85
N ILE A 24 13.59 2.06 -8.61
CA ILE A 24 12.66 1.01 -8.29
C ILE A 24 11.45 1.60 -7.61
N MET A 25 10.30 1.03 -7.85
CA MET A 25 9.10 1.45 -7.20
C MET A 25 8.88 0.53 -6.01
N ILE A 26 8.61 1.09 -4.86
CA ILE A 26 8.36 0.32 -3.65
C ILE A 26 6.87 0.39 -3.35
N CYS A 27 6.24 -0.74 -3.22
CA CYS A 27 4.81 -0.81 -2.96
C CYS A 27 4.56 -1.29 -1.55
N ILE A 28 3.82 -0.52 -0.78
CA ILE A 28 3.55 -0.83 0.61
C ILE A 28 2.06 -1.03 0.77
N GLY A 29 1.65 -2.19 1.24
CA GLY A 29 0.25 -2.48 1.46
C GLY A 29 -0.05 -2.42 2.94
N ILE A 30 -1.15 -1.82 3.32
CA ILE A 30 -1.55 -1.71 4.70
C ILE A 30 -2.98 -2.21 4.87
N ASP A 31 -3.13 -3.21 5.73
CA ASP A 31 -4.42 -3.76 6.06
C ASP A 31 -4.85 -3.06 7.34
N VAL A 32 -5.82 -2.16 7.23
CA VAL A 32 -6.22 -1.28 8.31
C VAL A 32 -7.20 -1.96 9.24
N ALA A 33 -7.02 -1.80 10.53
CA ALA A 33 -7.96 -2.28 11.51
C ALA A 33 -8.04 -1.26 12.63
N LYS A 34 -8.88 -1.51 13.59
CA LYS A 34 -9.15 -0.51 14.60
C LYS A 34 -7.94 -0.21 15.46
N ASP A 35 -7.28 -1.21 15.98
CA ASP A 35 -6.21 -0.99 16.92
C ASP A 35 -4.81 -1.17 16.35
N LYS A 36 -4.70 -1.86 15.28
CA LYS A 36 -3.41 -2.07 14.70
C LYS A 36 -3.54 -2.38 13.23
N HIS A 37 -2.50 -2.20 12.50
CA HIS A 37 -2.50 -2.38 11.06
C HIS A 37 -1.40 -3.36 10.68
N ASP A 38 -1.64 -4.17 9.67
CA ASP A 38 -0.61 -5.05 9.14
C ASP A 38 -0.04 -4.43 7.90
N CYS A 39 1.25 -4.48 7.75
CA CYS A 39 1.94 -3.83 6.64
C CYS A 39 2.84 -4.81 5.90
N PHE A 40 3.05 -4.58 4.63
CA PHE A 40 3.87 -5.45 3.81
C PHE A 40 4.60 -4.58 2.79
N ILE A 41 5.86 -4.83 2.54
CA ILE A 41 6.65 -4.01 1.63
C ILE A 41 7.23 -4.86 0.50
N LEU A 42 6.96 -4.47 -0.71
CA LEU A 42 7.30 -5.25 -1.89
C LEU A 42 7.88 -4.33 -2.94
N SER A 43 8.88 -4.77 -3.68
CA SER A 43 9.39 -3.94 -4.76
C SER A 43 8.61 -4.24 -6.03
N SER A 44 8.64 -3.34 -6.97
CA SER A 44 7.93 -3.55 -8.21
C SER A 44 8.51 -4.70 -9.01
N GLU A 45 9.67 -5.18 -8.61
CA GLU A 45 10.25 -6.33 -9.27
C GLU A 45 9.84 -7.62 -8.60
N GLY A 46 8.99 -7.57 -7.62
CA GLY A 46 8.50 -8.77 -6.96
C GLY A 46 9.29 -9.20 -5.75
N GLU A 47 10.28 -8.44 -5.36
CA GLU A 47 11.09 -8.83 -4.22
C GLU A 47 10.42 -8.40 -2.94
N ILE A 48 10.33 -9.27 -1.95
CA ILE A 48 9.73 -8.93 -0.68
C ILE A 48 10.76 -8.25 0.16
N LEU A 49 10.56 -6.96 0.42
CA LEU A 49 11.52 -6.21 1.20
C LEU A 49 11.21 -6.30 2.69
N SER A 50 9.99 -6.47 3.06
CA SER A 50 9.63 -6.71 4.45
C SER A 50 8.37 -7.55 4.47
N ASP A 51 8.45 -8.72 5.08
CA ASP A 51 7.27 -9.55 5.19
C ASP A 51 6.31 -8.89 6.14
N VAL A 52 5.14 -9.43 6.33
CA VAL A 52 4.10 -8.79 7.09
C VAL A 52 4.57 -8.43 8.49
N PHE A 53 4.33 -7.21 8.87
CA PHE A 53 4.61 -6.75 10.23
C PHE A 53 3.44 -5.90 10.70
N THR A 54 3.28 -5.79 11.98
CA THR A 54 2.13 -5.10 12.56
C THR A 54 2.56 -3.86 13.29
N ILE A 55 1.80 -2.79 13.13
CA ILE A 55 2.05 -1.56 13.85
C ILE A 55 0.78 -1.16 14.57
N ARG A 56 0.90 -0.38 15.62
CA ARG A 56 -0.28 0.06 16.32
C ARG A 56 -0.88 1.25 15.64
N ASN A 57 -2.19 1.46 15.85
CA ASN A 57 -2.87 2.57 15.21
C ASN A 57 -2.68 3.81 16.08
N ASN A 58 -1.45 4.27 16.18
CA ASN A 58 -1.11 5.47 16.92
C ASN A 58 0.18 6.04 16.36
N ARG A 59 0.58 7.18 16.86
CA ARG A 59 1.73 7.85 16.31
C ARG A 59 2.99 7.01 16.41
N GLU A 60 3.18 6.33 17.52
CA GLU A 60 4.35 5.53 17.68
C GLU A 60 4.38 4.42 16.62
N GLY A 61 3.26 3.79 16.36
CA GLY A 61 3.19 2.76 15.36
C GLY A 61 3.48 3.31 13.97
N PHE A 62 2.97 4.51 13.69
CA PHE A 62 3.19 5.11 12.37
C PHE A 62 4.67 5.46 12.21
N GLU A 63 5.32 5.89 13.27
CA GLU A 63 6.74 6.20 13.19
C GLU A 63 7.55 4.93 12.99
N ASN A 64 7.12 3.81 13.56
CA ASN A 64 7.77 2.55 13.35
C ASN A 64 7.65 2.13 11.88
N LEU A 65 6.51 2.38 11.29
CA LEU A 65 6.31 2.09 9.88
C LEU A 65 7.28 2.93 9.04
N LEU A 66 7.38 4.21 9.36
CA LEU A 66 8.24 5.10 8.59
C LEU A 66 9.68 4.65 8.70
N GLN A 67 10.11 4.23 9.88
CA GLN A 67 11.47 3.75 10.02
C GLN A 67 11.69 2.49 9.22
N ARG A 68 10.71 1.59 9.19
CA ARG A 68 10.86 0.37 8.43
C ARG A 68 10.95 0.69 6.94
N ILE A 69 10.17 1.64 6.48
CA ILE A 69 10.21 2.02 5.08
C ILE A 69 11.59 2.58 4.77
N GLN A 70 12.10 3.42 5.64
CA GLN A 70 13.38 4.04 5.38
C GLN A 70 14.51 3.02 5.39
N SER A 71 14.36 1.96 6.15
CA SER A 71 15.41 0.96 6.20
C SER A 71 15.36 0.05 4.97
N CYS A 72 14.28 0.04 4.23
CA CYS A 72 14.16 -0.80 3.07
C CYS A 72 14.36 -0.04 1.76
N THR A 73 14.46 1.26 1.80
CA THR A 73 14.45 2.04 0.57
C THR A 73 15.63 2.98 0.51
N GLN A 74 15.89 3.50 -0.67
CA GLN A 74 16.93 4.47 -0.86
C GLN A 74 16.29 5.74 -1.35
N LYS A 75 17.04 6.84 -1.31
CA LYS A 75 16.48 8.09 -1.69
C LYS A 75 15.93 8.14 -3.07
N SER A 76 16.49 7.41 -3.97
CA SER A 76 16.05 7.46 -5.36
C SER A 76 14.82 6.60 -5.59
N ASP A 77 14.43 5.78 -4.64
CA ASP A 77 13.30 4.91 -4.85
C ASP A 77 11.99 5.69 -4.79
N LYS A 78 11.03 5.27 -5.55
CA LYS A 78 9.71 5.86 -5.47
C LYS A 78 8.84 4.97 -4.62
N ILE A 79 8.05 5.55 -3.76
CA ILE A 79 7.26 4.80 -2.80
C ILE A 79 5.78 5.07 -3.01
N MET A 80 5.00 4.00 -3.04
CA MET A 80 3.57 4.10 -3.16
C MET A 80 2.96 3.28 -2.04
N VAL A 81 2.07 3.87 -1.28
CA VAL A 81 1.41 3.19 -0.19
C VAL A 81 -0.05 2.99 -0.56
N GLY A 82 -0.59 1.82 -0.27
CA GLY A 82 -2.00 1.55 -0.51
C GLY A 82 -2.65 1.04 0.73
N LEU A 83 -3.85 1.48 1.01
CA LEU A 83 -4.63 0.95 2.09
C LEU A 83 -6.07 0.87 1.68
N GLU A 84 -6.79 -0.06 2.25
CA GLU A 84 -8.18 -0.22 1.89
C GLU A 84 -9.03 0.69 2.74
N ALA A 85 -10.03 1.31 2.16
CA ALA A 85 -10.88 2.21 2.89
C ALA A 85 -11.82 1.41 3.76
N THR A 86 -11.58 1.38 5.06
CA THR A 86 -12.42 0.65 5.97
C THR A 86 -12.85 1.60 7.03
N GLY A 87 -13.97 2.14 6.92
CA GLY A 87 -14.52 3.03 7.92
C GLY A 87 -13.57 4.17 8.19
N HIS A 88 -13.54 4.61 9.43
CA HIS A 88 -12.72 5.75 9.78
C HIS A 88 -11.39 5.35 10.40
N TYR A 89 -11.12 4.07 10.51
CA TYR A 89 -9.89 3.66 11.17
C TYR A 89 -8.64 4.00 10.35
N SER A 90 -8.80 4.30 9.08
CA SER A 90 -7.66 4.63 8.26
C SER A 90 -7.31 6.10 8.29
N TYR A 91 -8.15 6.95 8.89
CA TYR A 91 -7.93 8.38 8.79
C TYR A 91 -6.61 8.83 9.44
N ASN A 92 -6.29 8.32 10.58
CA ASN A 92 -5.07 8.78 11.25
C ASN A 92 -3.81 8.38 10.51
N ILE A 93 -3.76 7.14 10.06
CA ILE A 93 -2.56 6.70 9.36
C ILE A 93 -2.47 7.39 8.01
N LEU A 94 -3.60 7.61 7.35
CA LEU A 94 -3.60 8.30 6.07
C LEU A 94 -3.04 9.71 6.25
N GLY A 95 -3.48 10.42 7.27
CA GLY A 95 -2.98 11.76 7.51
C GLY A 95 -1.49 11.77 7.77
N PHE A 96 -1.01 10.80 8.55
CA PHE A 96 0.40 10.72 8.85
C PHE A 96 1.21 10.50 7.56
N LEU A 97 0.75 9.58 6.72
CA LEU A 97 1.49 9.27 5.50
C LEU A 97 1.52 10.45 4.55
N LEU A 98 0.41 11.14 4.42
CA LEU A 98 0.37 12.30 3.52
C LEU A 98 1.22 13.44 4.08
N ASP A 99 1.22 13.62 5.40
CA ASP A 99 2.03 14.67 5.99
C ASP A 99 3.51 14.41 5.79
N HIS A 100 3.90 13.17 5.61
CA HIS A 100 5.29 12.84 5.40
C HIS A 100 5.61 12.73 3.90
N GLY A 101 4.70 13.18 3.07
CA GLY A 101 5.00 13.24 1.65
C GLY A 101 4.95 11.92 0.92
N LEU A 102 4.32 10.90 1.51
CA LEU A 102 4.26 9.62 0.85
C LEU A 102 3.03 9.52 -0.02
N ALA A 103 3.21 9.09 -1.25
CA ALA A 103 2.11 8.94 -2.18
C ALA A 103 1.24 7.80 -1.68
N THR A 104 -0.01 8.04 -1.39
CA THR A 104 -0.88 7.08 -0.77
C THR A 104 -2.19 6.97 -1.52
N CYS A 105 -2.59 5.72 -1.80
CA CYS A 105 -3.86 5.45 -2.45
C CYS A 105 -4.77 4.79 -1.47
N VAL A 106 -6.01 5.27 -1.40
CA VAL A 106 -7.02 4.61 -0.58
C VAL A 106 -7.88 3.80 -1.53
N ILE A 107 -7.84 2.49 -1.38
CA ILE A 107 -8.46 1.60 -2.34
C ILE A 107 -9.86 1.21 -1.91
N ASN A 108 -10.78 1.27 -2.83
CA ASN A 108 -12.15 0.93 -2.55
C ASN A 108 -12.25 -0.58 -2.33
N PRO A 109 -12.93 -1.04 -1.29
CA PRO A 109 -13.08 -2.46 -1.05
C PRO A 109 -13.64 -3.25 -2.22
N LEU A 110 -14.43 -2.60 -3.04
CA LEU A 110 -14.96 -3.27 -4.20
C LEU A 110 -13.84 -3.68 -5.14
N HIS A 111 -12.86 -2.81 -5.31
CA HIS A 111 -11.75 -3.11 -6.21
C HIS A 111 -10.88 -4.23 -5.65
N THR A 112 -10.66 -4.26 -4.35
CA THR A 112 -9.84 -5.32 -3.79
C THR A 112 -10.58 -6.65 -3.90
N ASN A 113 -11.90 -6.63 -3.77
CA ASN A 113 -12.64 -7.85 -3.91
C ASN A 113 -12.59 -8.38 -5.33
N LEU A 114 -12.70 -7.51 -6.31
CA LEU A 114 -12.64 -7.93 -7.69
C LEU A 114 -11.25 -8.48 -8.02
N TYR A 115 -10.24 -7.84 -7.49
CA TYR A 115 -8.87 -8.29 -7.74
C TYR A 115 -8.68 -9.68 -7.15
N ARG A 116 -9.15 -9.88 -5.91
CA ARG A 116 -8.98 -11.16 -5.26
C ARG A 116 -9.68 -12.24 -6.05
N LYS A 117 -10.87 -11.96 -6.57
CA LYS A 117 -11.58 -12.94 -7.32
C LYS A 117 -10.86 -13.29 -8.61
N SER A 118 -10.17 -12.34 -9.19
CA SER A 118 -9.50 -12.60 -10.43
C SER A 118 -8.25 -13.46 -10.23
N LEU A 119 -7.71 -13.43 -9.01
CA LEU A 119 -6.52 -14.19 -8.80
C LEU A 119 -6.79 -15.65 -8.47
N SER A 120 -7.92 -15.97 -7.95
CA SER A 120 -8.13 -17.31 -7.51
C SER A 120 -9.45 -17.84 -7.96
N LEU A 121 -9.40 -18.94 -8.64
CA LEU A 121 -10.59 -19.53 -9.04
C LEU A 121 -11.23 -20.23 -7.92
N ARG A 122 -10.49 -20.68 -6.96
CA ARG A 122 -11.07 -21.35 -5.90
C ARG A 122 -10.88 -20.56 -4.76
N LYS A 123 -11.61 -19.74 -4.34
CA LYS A 123 -11.39 -19.10 -3.24
C LYS A 123 -12.19 -19.49 -2.14
N THR A 124 -11.86 -19.30 -0.97
CA THR A 124 -12.61 -19.70 0.17
C THR A 124 -13.35 -18.48 0.64
N LYS A 125 -14.32 -18.68 1.40
CA LYS A 125 -15.03 -17.61 1.88
C LYS A 125 -14.34 -16.87 2.90
N THR A 126 -13.38 -17.40 3.53
CA THR A 126 -12.69 -16.73 4.60
C THR A 126 -11.55 -15.90 4.10
N ASP A 127 -11.29 -15.91 2.82
CA ASP A 127 -10.20 -15.13 2.33
C ASP A 127 -10.46 -13.68 2.61
N ARG A 128 -9.51 -12.98 3.09
CA ARG A 128 -9.66 -11.58 3.31
C ARG A 128 -8.58 -10.86 2.59
N ILE A 129 -8.77 -9.59 2.38
CA ILE A 129 -7.77 -8.76 1.74
C ILE A 129 -6.77 -8.43 2.80
N ASP A 130 -5.54 -8.70 2.58
CA ASP A 130 -4.51 -8.41 3.57
C ASP A 130 -3.45 -7.51 2.96
N ALA A 131 -2.49 -7.16 3.76
CA ALA A 131 -1.45 -6.21 3.34
C ALA A 131 -0.71 -6.71 2.11
N LYS A 132 -0.46 -8.02 2.03
CA LYS A 132 0.26 -8.54 0.91
C LYS A 132 -0.55 -8.40 -0.37
N THR A 133 -1.85 -8.63 -0.31
CA THR A 133 -2.71 -8.49 -1.47
C THR A 133 -2.74 -7.05 -1.94
N ILE A 134 -2.81 -6.12 -1.00
CA ILE A 134 -2.84 -4.71 -1.36
C ILE A 134 -1.54 -4.29 -2.03
N ALA A 135 -0.41 -4.73 -1.49
CA ALA A 135 0.88 -4.38 -2.09
C ALA A 135 0.99 -4.97 -3.50
N THR A 136 0.49 -6.19 -3.69
CA THR A 136 0.53 -6.84 -4.98
C THR A 136 -0.35 -6.10 -5.98
N MET A 137 -1.49 -5.58 -5.54
CA MET A 137 -2.34 -4.81 -6.42
C MET A 137 -1.62 -3.54 -6.88
N LEU A 138 -0.90 -2.89 -5.98
CA LEU A 138 -0.17 -1.68 -6.36
C LEU A 138 0.90 -2.02 -7.38
N MET A 139 1.57 -3.15 -7.18
CA MET A 139 2.61 -3.54 -8.10
C MET A 139 2.03 -3.80 -9.49
N SER A 140 0.87 -4.43 -9.54
CA SER A 140 0.25 -4.72 -10.82
C SER A 140 -0.17 -3.45 -11.55
N ASP A 141 -0.67 -2.48 -10.78
CA ASP A 141 -1.07 -1.25 -11.41
C ASP A 141 0.11 -0.51 -12.00
N VAL A 142 1.24 -0.60 -11.35
CA VAL A 142 2.40 0.07 -11.85
C VAL A 142 2.82 -0.50 -13.18
N GLU A 143 2.59 -1.78 -13.38
CA GLU A 143 2.99 -2.37 -14.61
C GLU A 143 2.08 -2.05 -15.76
N LEU A 144 0.96 -1.52 -15.50
CA LEU A 144 0.10 -1.17 -16.56
C LEU A 144 0.35 0.25 -16.99
#